data_31c92bbe17b956bb25c93bbd64804ec3
#
_entry.id   31c92bbe17b956bb25c93bbd64804ec3
#
_cell.length_a   1.000
_cell.length_b   1.000
_cell.length_c   1.000
_cell.angle_alpha   90.00
_cell.angle_beta   90.00
_cell.angle_gamma   90.00
#
_symmetry.space_group_name_H-M   'P 1'
#
loop_
_entity.id
_entity.type
_entity.pdbx_description
1 polymer ?
#
loop_
_entity_poly.entity_id
_entity_poly.type
_entity_poly.pdbx_seq_one_letter_code
_entity_poly.pdbx_strand_id
1 'polypeptide(L)'
;LKISMKDFDEALKVVRPSAMREILVETPDISWEDIGGVETVKQDLKEAVEWPMKFPESFTRMGIRPPRGILLYGPPGTGKTLLAKAVANESEAHFILLNGPEIMSKFYGESEKKIREIFDEAEKNAPSIIFIDEIDAIAPKREEVGGEVERRVVSQLLTMMDGLQDRGKVVVIGATNRPNA
;
A
#
# COMPACT_ATOMS: atom_id res chain seq x y z
N LEU A 1 5.53 27.24 -35.03
CA LEU A 1 5.05 26.85 -33.71
C LEU A 1 6.18 27.14 -32.71
N LYS A 2 5.96 28.07 -31.76
CA LYS A 2 6.88 28.30 -30.65
C LYS A 2 6.28 27.61 -29.45
N ILE A 3 6.94 26.57 -28.96
CA ILE A 3 6.55 25.85 -27.71
C ILE A 3 7.09 26.69 -26.55
N SER A 4 6.21 27.07 -25.62
CA SER A 4 6.57 27.83 -24.42
C SER A 4 6.73 26.89 -23.22
N MET A 5 7.40 27.36 -22.14
CA MET A 5 7.48 26.61 -20.89
C MET A 5 6.10 26.28 -20.29
N LYS A 6 5.10 27.14 -20.53
CA LYS A 6 3.72 26.87 -20.09
C LYS A 6 3.12 25.65 -20.77
N ASP A 7 3.38 25.46 -22.05
CA ASP A 7 2.90 24.29 -22.81
C ASP A 7 3.55 23.01 -22.29
N PHE A 8 4.81 23.10 -21.82
CA PHE A 8 5.54 22.00 -21.19
C PHE A 8 4.97 21.65 -19.81
N ASP A 9 4.68 22.65 -18.98
CA ASP A 9 4.08 22.47 -17.66
C ASP A 9 2.65 21.91 -17.75
N GLU A 10 1.86 22.33 -18.75
CA GLU A 10 0.55 21.75 -19.02
C GLU A 10 0.66 20.31 -19.52
N ALA A 11 1.61 20.02 -20.41
CA ALA A 11 1.83 18.67 -20.91
C ALA A 11 2.28 17.72 -19.79
N LEU A 12 3.12 18.15 -18.85
CA LEU A 12 3.55 17.36 -17.70
C LEU A 12 2.41 17.03 -16.74
N LYS A 13 1.37 17.86 -16.66
CA LYS A 13 0.17 17.57 -15.87
C LYS A 13 -0.72 16.49 -16.51
N VAL A 14 -0.67 16.36 -17.83
CA VAL A 14 -1.54 15.46 -18.61
C VAL A 14 -0.81 14.17 -18.98
N VAL A 15 0.47 14.25 -19.29
CA VAL A 15 1.30 13.11 -19.73
C VAL A 15 2.05 12.55 -18.52
N ARG A 16 1.52 11.50 -17.92
CA ARG A 16 2.25 10.72 -16.91
C ARG A 16 3.31 9.85 -17.59
N PRO A 17 4.48 9.62 -16.96
CA PRO A 17 5.48 8.68 -17.47
C PRO A 17 4.83 7.32 -17.76
N SER A 18 5.20 6.69 -18.87
CA SER A 18 4.58 5.43 -19.31
C SER A 18 4.70 4.27 -18.30
N ALA A 19 5.75 4.28 -17.48
CA ALA A 19 5.93 3.32 -16.39
C ALA A 19 4.91 3.50 -15.24
N MET A 20 4.35 4.70 -15.05
CA MET A 20 3.32 4.98 -14.05
C MET A 20 1.89 4.65 -14.52
N ARG A 21 1.67 4.31 -15.80
CA ARG A 21 0.32 4.04 -16.31
C ARG A 21 -0.30 2.75 -15.78
N GLU A 22 0.53 1.85 -15.26
CA GLU A 22 0.07 0.57 -14.73
C GLU A 22 -0.04 0.55 -13.19
N ILE A 23 0.64 1.47 -12.49
CA ILE A 23 0.60 1.59 -11.03
C ILE A 23 -0.04 2.94 -10.71
N LEU A 24 -1.24 2.89 -10.14
CA LEU A 24 -1.94 4.09 -9.69
C LEU A 24 -1.35 4.55 -8.36
N VAL A 25 -0.50 5.57 -8.43
CA VAL A 25 -0.03 6.29 -7.24
C VAL A 25 -1.00 7.44 -7.00
N GLU A 26 -1.72 7.39 -5.92
CA GLU A 26 -2.68 8.40 -5.51
C GLU A 26 -2.09 9.26 -4.38
N THR A 27 -2.50 10.52 -4.32
CA THR A 27 -2.42 11.36 -3.12
C THR A 27 -3.83 11.51 -2.59
N PRO A 28 -4.24 10.74 -1.58
CA PRO A 28 -5.59 10.78 -1.07
C PRO A 28 -5.91 12.14 -0.44
N ASP A 29 -7.18 12.52 -0.48
CA ASP A 29 -7.71 13.78 0.05
C ASP A 29 -8.75 13.52 1.17
N ILE A 30 -8.57 12.43 1.90
CA ILE A 30 -9.47 11.98 2.96
C ILE A 30 -8.79 12.19 4.30
N SER A 31 -9.43 12.94 5.21
CA SER A 31 -8.95 13.16 6.56
C SER A 31 -9.60 12.21 7.57
N TRP A 32 -9.07 12.17 8.80
CA TRP A 32 -9.70 11.44 9.90
C TRP A 32 -11.10 11.94 10.25
N GLU A 33 -11.39 13.22 9.97
CA GLU A 33 -12.68 13.85 10.24
C GLU A 33 -13.78 13.36 9.29
N ASP A 34 -13.40 12.93 8.07
CA ASP A 34 -14.32 12.40 7.07
C ASP A 34 -14.82 10.99 7.42
N ILE A 35 -14.19 10.34 8.39
CA ILE A 35 -14.52 8.97 8.81
C ILE A 35 -15.22 8.99 10.15
N GLY A 36 -16.52 8.67 10.17
CA GLY A 36 -17.31 8.54 11.40
C GLY A 36 -17.08 7.21 12.11
N GLY A 37 -17.03 7.24 13.44
CA GLY A 37 -16.87 6.03 14.27
C GLY A 37 -15.48 5.42 14.22
N VAL A 38 -15.36 4.15 14.64
CA VAL A 38 -14.14 3.34 14.65
C VAL A 38 -12.92 4.01 15.31
N GLU A 39 -13.14 4.78 16.37
CA GLU A 39 -12.11 5.59 17.03
C GLU A 39 -10.91 4.77 17.48
N THR A 40 -11.14 3.53 17.96
CA THR A 40 -10.05 2.63 18.35
C THR A 40 -9.17 2.28 17.15
N VAL A 41 -9.76 1.94 16.01
CA VAL A 41 -9.00 1.59 14.79
C VAL A 41 -8.25 2.81 14.24
N LYS A 42 -8.84 4.00 14.31
CA LYS A 42 -8.16 5.24 13.95
C LYS A 42 -6.93 5.46 14.83
N GLN A 43 -7.07 5.28 16.13
CA GLN A 43 -5.97 5.44 17.08
C GLN A 43 -4.86 4.41 16.81
N ASP A 44 -5.23 3.15 16.60
CA ASP A 44 -4.27 2.09 16.27
C ASP A 44 -3.48 2.41 15.00
N LEU A 45 -4.14 2.92 13.96
CA LEU A 45 -3.48 3.33 12.71
C LEU A 45 -2.60 4.59 12.89
N LYS A 46 -3.00 5.54 13.72
CA LYS A 46 -2.15 6.68 14.07
C LYS A 46 -0.87 6.22 14.74
N GLU A 47 -0.96 5.34 15.71
CA GLU A 47 0.19 4.82 16.46
C GLU A 47 1.10 3.93 15.61
N ALA A 48 0.51 3.08 14.77
CA ALA A 48 1.25 2.09 14.00
C ALA A 48 1.85 2.65 12.69
N VAL A 49 1.25 3.67 12.08
CA VAL A 49 1.64 4.19 10.76
C VAL A 49 1.97 5.68 10.81
N GLU A 50 1.00 6.52 11.22
CA GLU A 50 1.14 7.97 11.10
C GLU A 50 2.31 8.50 11.93
N TRP A 51 2.37 8.15 13.22
CA TRP A 51 3.42 8.66 14.11
C TRP A 51 4.82 8.17 13.73
N PRO A 52 5.04 6.88 13.38
CA PRO A 52 6.35 6.44 12.89
C PRO A 52 6.79 7.13 11.61
N MET A 53 5.86 7.47 10.72
CA MET A 53 6.18 8.20 9.50
C MET A 53 6.49 9.68 9.77
N LYS A 54 5.73 10.33 10.66
CA LYS A 54 5.94 11.74 11.03
C LYS A 54 7.14 11.95 11.95
N PHE A 55 7.38 11.03 12.87
CA PHE A 55 8.39 11.18 13.95
C PHE A 55 9.38 10.00 14.01
N PRO A 56 10.05 9.63 12.91
CA PRO A 56 10.89 8.43 12.86
C PRO A 56 12.04 8.46 13.87
N GLU A 57 12.60 9.64 14.17
CA GLU A 57 13.70 9.80 15.12
C GLU A 57 13.29 9.44 16.55
N SER A 58 12.04 9.72 16.94
CA SER A 58 11.52 9.39 18.27
C SER A 58 11.46 7.88 18.45
N PHE A 59 10.99 7.14 17.44
CA PHE A 59 10.94 5.68 17.48
C PHE A 59 12.34 5.07 17.51
N THR A 60 13.27 5.60 16.73
CA THR A 60 14.67 5.15 16.72
C THR A 60 15.32 5.37 18.09
N ARG A 61 15.11 6.53 18.72
CA ARG A 61 15.65 6.85 20.06
C ARG A 61 15.09 5.94 21.15
N MET A 62 13.82 5.55 21.04
CA MET A 62 13.17 4.62 21.97
C MET A 62 13.49 3.14 21.68
N GLY A 63 14.19 2.85 20.59
CA GLY A 63 14.46 1.47 20.15
C GLY A 63 13.21 0.71 19.69
N ILE A 64 12.14 1.43 19.35
CA ILE A 64 10.87 0.84 18.89
C ILE A 64 10.92 0.67 17.38
N ARG A 65 10.64 -0.55 16.92
CA ARG A 65 10.49 -0.84 15.48
C ARG A 65 9.00 -0.81 15.12
N PRO A 66 8.55 0.14 14.30
CA PRO A 66 7.16 0.17 13.86
C PRO A 66 6.84 -1.02 12.95
N PRO A 67 5.59 -1.47 12.92
CA PRO A 67 5.17 -2.54 12.02
C PRO A 67 5.31 -2.11 10.56
N ARG A 68 5.69 -3.05 9.69
CA ARG A 68 5.77 -2.86 8.23
C ARG A 68 4.56 -3.40 7.49
N GLY A 69 3.77 -4.20 8.17
CA GLY A 69 2.54 -4.77 7.65
C GLY A 69 1.41 -4.69 8.66
N ILE A 70 0.24 -4.28 8.20
CA ILE A 70 -0.98 -4.15 8.99
C ILE A 70 -2.08 -4.86 8.24
N LEU A 71 -2.94 -5.59 8.97
CA LEU A 71 -4.10 -6.25 8.40
C LEU A 71 -5.38 -5.60 8.91
N LEU A 72 -6.16 -5.04 8.00
CA LEU A 72 -7.52 -4.57 8.26
C LEU A 72 -8.51 -5.69 7.90
N TYR A 73 -9.27 -6.14 8.86
CA TYR A 73 -10.28 -7.18 8.63
C TYR A 73 -11.67 -6.73 9.09
N GLY A 74 -12.70 -7.24 8.43
CA GLY A 74 -14.10 -6.92 8.76
C GLY A 74 -15.02 -7.10 7.58
N PRO A 75 -16.34 -6.98 7.77
CA PRO A 75 -17.33 -7.12 6.71
C PRO A 75 -17.08 -6.14 5.55
N PRO A 76 -17.57 -6.45 4.33
CA PRO A 76 -17.51 -5.50 3.23
C PRO A 76 -18.28 -4.22 3.57
N GLY A 77 -17.85 -3.09 3.01
CA GLY A 77 -18.51 -1.80 3.24
C GLY A 77 -18.19 -1.12 4.58
N THR A 78 -17.29 -1.65 5.41
CA THR A 78 -16.90 -1.06 6.69
C THR A 78 -15.85 0.06 6.59
N GLY A 79 -15.49 0.48 5.38
CA GLY A 79 -14.60 1.62 5.17
C GLY A 79 -13.09 1.31 5.28
N LYS A 80 -12.66 0.04 5.15
CA LYS A 80 -11.24 -0.33 5.25
C LYS A 80 -10.35 0.46 4.28
N THR A 81 -10.79 0.62 3.05
CA THR A 81 -10.07 1.41 2.02
C THR A 81 -10.04 2.90 2.38
N LEU A 82 -11.13 3.44 2.94
CA LEU A 82 -11.18 4.83 3.39
C LEU A 82 -10.23 5.07 4.56
N LEU A 83 -10.16 4.15 5.53
CA LEU A 83 -9.21 4.21 6.65
C LEU A 83 -7.75 4.22 6.15
N ALA A 84 -7.42 3.36 5.18
CA ALA A 84 -6.09 3.32 4.60
C ALA A 84 -5.75 4.60 3.83
N LYS A 85 -6.71 5.18 3.11
CA LYS A 85 -6.55 6.47 2.42
C LYS A 85 -6.39 7.63 3.42
N ALA A 86 -7.15 7.64 4.51
CA ALA A 86 -7.02 8.67 5.53
C ALA A 86 -5.65 8.64 6.21
N VAL A 87 -5.16 7.45 6.61
CA VAL A 87 -3.83 7.37 7.22
C VAL A 87 -2.72 7.76 6.25
N ALA A 88 -2.89 7.51 4.94
CA ALA A 88 -1.93 7.94 3.93
C ALA A 88 -1.92 9.48 3.79
N ASN A 89 -3.10 10.10 3.70
CA ASN A 89 -3.22 11.55 3.65
C ASN A 89 -2.63 12.23 4.90
N GLU A 90 -3.02 11.77 6.06
CA GLU A 90 -2.51 12.33 7.33
C GLU A 90 -1.02 12.10 7.54
N SER A 91 -0.46 11.04 6.97
CA SER A 91 0.98 10.76 7.01
C SER A 91 1.77 11.47 5.89
N GLU A 92 1.11 12.24 5.04
CA GLU A 92 1.69 12.84 3.83
C GLU A 92 2.37 11.80 2.93
N ALA A 93 1.81 10.59 2.88
CA ALA A 93 2.34 9.45 2.16
C ALA A 93 1.62 9.24 0.82
N HIS A 94 2.35 8.78 -0.18
CA HIS A 94 1.76 8.29 -1.42
C HIS A 94 0.99 7.00 -1.16
N PHE A 95 -0.10 6.81 -1.89
CA PHE A 95 -0.99 5.66 -1.75
C PHE A 95 -0.99 4.84 -3.03
N ILE A 96 -0.63 3.57 -2.93
CA ILE A 96 -0.64 2.63 -4.05
C ILE A 96 -1.72 1.60 -3.76
N LEU A 97 -2.78 1.63 -4.57
CA LEU A 97 -3.90 0.67 -4.46
C LEU A 97 -3.65 -0.55 -5.33
N LEU A 98 -3.71 -1.71 -4.73
CA LEU A 98 -3.63 -3.01 -5.39
C LEU A 98 -4.88 -3.83 -5.08
N ASN A 99 -5.36 -4.55 -6.07
CA ASN A 99 -6.45 -5.50 -5.91
C ASN A 99 -5.89 -6.92 -6.03
N GLY A 100 -6.07 -7.75 -4.99
CA GLY A 100 -5.56 -9.11 -4.94
C GLY A 100 -5.96 -9.97 -6.14
N PRO A 101 -7.24 -10.08 -6.51
CA PRO A 101 -7.70 -10.77 -7.71
C PRO A 101 -7.04 -10.28 -9.01
N GLU A 102 -6.80 -8.98 -9.15
CA GLU A 102 -6.14 -8.44 -10.35
C GLU A 102 -4.68 -8.87 -10.46
N ILE A 103 -3.97 -8.90 -9.35
CA ILE A 103 -2.58 -9.37 -9.32
C ILE A 103 -2.51 -10.82 -9.79
N MET A 104 -3.43 -11.66 -9.32
CA MET A 104 -3.46 -13.07 -9.68
C MET A 104 -3.90 -13.31 -11.13
N SER A 105 -4.89 -12.55 -11.64
CA SER A 105 -5.49 -12.78 -12.96
C SER A 105 -4.70 -12.14 -14.11
N LYS A 106 -4.31 -10.87 -13.95
CA LYS A 106 -3.64 -10.10 -15.01
C LYS A 106 -2.16 -10.45 -15.16
N PHE A 107 -1.52 -10.88 -14.08
CA PHE A 107 -0.08 -11.11 -14.03
C PHE A 107 0.28 -12.58 -13.87
N TYR A 108 -0.58 -13.48 -14.36
CA TYR A 108 -0.30 -14.92 -14.35
C TYR A 108 1.03 -15.21 -15.07
N GLY A 109 2.04 -15.67 -14.32
CA GLY A 109 3.39 -15.90 -14.81
C GLY A 109 4.36 -14.70 -14.64
N GLU A 110 3.88 -13.47 -14.38
CA GLU A 110 4.71 -12.28 -14.15
C GLU A 110 4.41 -11.61 -12.78
N SER A 111 3.55 -12.21 -11.97
CA SER A 111 3.11 -11.63 -10.70
C SER A 111 4.26 -11.27 -9.75
N GLU A 112 5.29 -12.09 -9.71
CA GLU A 112 6.48 -11.85 -8.87
C GLU A 112 7.25 -10.60 -9.31
N LYS A 113 7.43 -10.43 -10.62
CA LYS A 113 8.10 -9.26 -11.20
C LYS A 113 7.29 -7.99 -10.92
N LYS A 114 5.97 -8.07 -11.09
CA LYS A 114 5.07 -6.93 -10.85
C LYS A 114 5.06 -6.49 -9.38
N ILE A 115 5.02 -7.43 -8.45
CA ILE A 115 5.14 -7.12 -7.01
C ILE A 115 6.45 -6.38 -6.76
N ARG A 116 7.57 -6.83 -7.30
CA ARG A 116 8.86 -6.15 -7.14
C ARG A 116 8.82 -4.72 -7.69
N GLU A 117 8.29 -4.51 -8.90
CA GLU A 117 8.14 -3.18 -9.50
C GLU A 117 7.29 -2.24 -8.64
N ILE A 118 6.23 -2.76 -8.01
CA ILE A 118 5.37 -2.00 -7.10
C ILE A 118 6.12 -1.55 -5.85
N PHE A 119 6.91 -2.44 -5.25
CA PHE A 119 7.71 -2.11 -4.07
C PHE A 119 8.84 -1.13 -4.42
N ASP A 120 9.50 -1.31 -5.55
CA ASP A 120 10.52 -0.39 -6.06
C ASP A 120 9.92 1.01 -6.30
N GLU A 121 8.70 1.08 -6.82
CA GLU A 121 8.00 2.35 -7.04
C GLU A 121 7.58 3.00 -5.69
N ALA A 122 7.12 2.19 -4.73
CA ALA A 122 6.81 2.69 -3.39
C ALA A 122 8.05 3.24 -2.68
N GLU A 123 9.20 2.59 -2.81
CA GLU A 123 10.47 3.07 -2.24
C GLU A 123 10.92 4.39 -2.89
N LYS A 124 10.80 4.53 -4.20
CA LYS A 124 11.13 5.77 -4.93
C LYS A 124 10.28 6.96 -4.52
N ASN A 125 9.01 6.70 -4.19
CA ASN A 125 8.05 7.72 -3.78
C ASN A 125 7.85 7.73 -2.25
N ALA A 126 8.77 7.22 -1.46
CA ALA A 126 8.65 7.22 -0.01
C ALA A 126 8.53 8.64 0.57
N PRO A 127 7.68 8.88 1.60
CA PRO A 127 6.90 7.89 2.32
C PRO A 127 5.70 7.36 1.51
N SER A 128 5.44 6.05 1.57
CA SER A 128 4.41 5.40 0.77
C SER A 128 3.65 4.34 1.55
N ILE A 129 2.38 4.17 1.22
CA ILE A 129 1.54 3.08 1.72
C ILE A 129 1.09 2.23 0.54
N ILE A 130 1.42 0.95 0.58
CA ILE A 130 0.90 -0.05 -0.36
C ILE A 130 -0.35 -0.68 0.27
N PHE A 131 -1.51 -0.43 -0.31
CA PHE A 131 -2.76 -1.03 0.15
C PHE A 131 -3.16 -2.18 -0.78
N ILE A 132 -3.34 -3.36 -0.20
CA ILE A 132 -3.73 -4.57 -0.92
C ILE A 132 -5.15 -4.93 -0.49
N ASP A 133 -6.12 -4.66 -1.34
CA ASP A 133 -7.50 -5.08 -1.10
C ASP A 133 -7.69 -6.55 -1.47
N GLU A 134 -8.59 -7.23 -0.76
CA GLU A 134 -8.86 -8.66 -0.93
C GLU A 134 -7.56 -9.50 -0.89
N ILE A 135 -6.71 -9.26 0.12
CA ILE A 135 -5.42 -9.94 0.24
C ILE A 135 -5.56 -11.47 0.34
N ASP A 136 -6.71 -11.96 0.80
CA ASP A 136 -7.04 -13.38 0.84
C ASP A 136 -7.09 -14.05 -0.55
N ALA A 137 -7.27 -13.27 -1.61
CA ALA A 137 -7.15 -13.79 -2.98
C ALA A 137 -5.69 -14.13 -3.37
N ILE A 138 -4.71 -13.45 -2.76
CA ILE A 138 -3.28 -13.70 -2.99
C ILE A 138 -2.76 -14.75 -2.00
N ALA A 139 -3.21 -14.68 -0.75
CA ALA A 139 -2.76 -15.51 0.36
C ALA A 139 -3.90 -16.34 0.96
N PRO A 140 -4.43 -17.35 0.24
CA PRO A 140 -5.44 -18.24 0.80
C PRO A 140 -4.85 -19.10 1.93
N LYS A 141 -5.72 -19.68 2.76
CA LYS A 141 -5.29 -20.60 3.83
C LYS A 141 -4.36 -21.69 3.29
N ARG A 142 -3.36 -22.04 4.09
CA ARG A 142 -2.37 -23.08 3.74
C ARG A 142 -3.00 -24.43 3.37
N GLU A 143 -4.19 -24.72 3.86
CA GLU A 143 -4.94 -25.95 3.59
C GLU A 143 -5.64 -25.92 2.22
N GLU A 144 -5.94 -24.72 1.69
CA GLU A 144 -6.61 -24.52 0.39
C GLU A 144 -5.62 -24.25 -0.74
N VAL A 145 -4.32 -24.07 -0.44
CA VAL A 145 -3.30 -23.72 -1.42
C VAL A 145 -2.93 -24.92 -2.29
N GLY A 146 -3.65 -25.06 -3.40
CA GLY A 146 -3.35 -26.06 -4.44
C GLY A 146 -2.36 -25.58 -5.51
N GLY A 147 -2.08 -24.27 -5.61
CA GLY A 147 -1.34 -23.66 -6.69
C GLY A 147 0.11 -23.33 -6.35
N GLU A 148 1.04 -23.70 -7.23
CA GLU A 148 2.46 -23.33 -7.13
C GLU A 148 2.66 -21.83 -7.32
N VAL A 149 1.78 -21.19 -8.09
CA VAL A 149 1.81 -19.76 -8.42
C VAL A 149 1.48 -18.91 -7.18
N GLU A 150 0.41 -19.26 -6.45
CA GLU A 150 0.01 -18.55 -5.22
C GLU A 150 1.13 -18.59 -4.19
N ARG A 151 1.78 -19.74 -4.01
CA ARG A 151 2.92 -19.88 -3.08
C ARG A 151 4.08 -18.99 -3.45
N ARG A 152 4.40 -18.84 -4.74
CA ARG A 152 5.47 -17.97 -5.23
C ARG A 152 5.14 -16.50 -4.98
N VAL A 153 3.91 -16.08 -5.29
CA VAL A 153 3.43 -14.70 -5.08
C VAL A 153 3.49 -14.31 -3.60
N VAL A 154 2.99 -15.17 -2.70
CA VAL A 154 3.07 -14.94 -1.25
C VAL A 154 4.51 -14.88 -0.77
N SER A 155 5.36 -15.81 -1.23
CA SER A 155 6.78 -15.83 -0.86
C SER A 155 7.49 -14.55 -1.32
N GLN A 156 7.20 -14.08 -2.52
CA GLN A 156 7.76 -12.83 -3.04
C GLN A 156 7.27 -11.63 -2.22
N LEU A 157 5.98 -11.55 -1.89
CA LEU A 157 5.42 -10.49 -1.08
C LEU A 157 6.11 -10.43 0.30
N LEU A 158 6.24 -11.56 0.98
CA LEU A 158 6.93 -11.64 2.27
C LEU A 158 8.39 -11.23 2.16
N THR A 159 9.11 -11.67 1.13
CA THR A 159 10.51 -11.30 0.89
C THR A 159 10.65 -9.79 0.70
N MET A 160 9.74 -9.17 -0.06
CA MET A 160 9.75 -7.73 -0.27
C MET A 160 9.43 -6.97 1.02
N MET A 161 8.45 -7.44 1.80
CA MET A 161 8.12 -6.85 3.11
C MET A 161 9.28 -6.95 4.11
N ASP A 162 9.98 -8.07 4.16
CA ASP A 162 11.17 -8.24 4.99
C ASP A 162 12.28 -7.27 4.57
N GLY A 163 12.47 -7.06 3.27
CA GLY A 163 13.43 -6.10 2.73
C GLY A 163 13.16 -4.64 3.08
N LEU A 164 11.92 -4.28 3.43
CA LEU A 164 11.55 -2.93 3.85
C LEU A 164 12.12 -2.54 5.23
N GLN A 165 12.62 -3.50 6.02
CA GLN A 165 13.15 -3.22 7.36
C GLN A 165 14.32 -2.23 7.36
N ASP A 166 15.10 -2.22 6.27
CA ASP A 166 16.31 -1.40 6.16
C ASP A 166 16.18 -0.22 5.19
N ARG A 167 15.08 -0.12 4.42
CA ARG A 167 15.00 0.75 3.24
C ARG A 167 14.00 1.89 3.31
N GLY A 168 13.39 2.20 4.45
CA GLY A 168 12.64 3.44 4.48
C GLY A 168 11.18 3.39 4.91
N LYS A 169 10.46 4.45 4.58
CA LYS A 169 9.13 4.79 5.04
C LYS A 169 8.06 4.18 4.12
N VAL A 170 8.07 2.85 3.97
CA VAL A 170 7.02 2.11 3.23
C VAL A 170 6.31 1.18 4.18
N VAL A 171 4.98 1.21 4.18
CA VAL A 171 4.11 0.34 4.98
C VAL A 171 3.13 -0.37 4.06
N VAL A 172 2.91 -1.65 4.32
CA VAL A 172 1.92 -2.46 3.60
C VAL A 172 0.68 -2.61 4.46
N ILE A 173 -0.48 -2.27 3.93
CA ILE A 173 -1.78 -2.46 4.59
C ILE A 173 -2.58 -3.45 3.75
N GLY A 174 -2.82 -4.64 4.28
CA GLY A 174 -3.72 -5.61 3.68
C GLY A 174 -5.15 -5.42 4.18
N ALA A 175 -6.13 -5.66 3.32
CA ALA A 175 -7.54 -5.70 3.70
C ALA A 175 -8.18 -7.03 3.30
N THR A 176 -8.99 -7.59 4.19
CA THR A 176 -9.76 -8.80 3.91
C THR A 176 -11.16 -8.71 4.50
N ASN A 177 -12.11 -9.32 3.82
CA ASN A 177 -13.47 -9.51 4.34
C ASN A 177 -13.61 -10.81 5.12
N ARG A 178 -12.57 -11.66 5.17
CA ARG A 178 -12.54 -12.97 5.78
C ARG A 178 -11.52 -13.02 6.91
N PRO A 179 -11.90 -12.80 8.19
CA PRO A 179 -10.95 -12.76 9.31
C PRO A 179 -10.26 -14.11 9.58
N ASN A 180 -10.78 -15.19 8.99
CA ASN A 180 -10.27 -16.55 9.14
C ASN A 180 -9.72 -17.14 7.83
N ALA A 181 -9.45 -16.31 6.82
CA ALA A 181 -8.85 -16.76 5.56
C ALA A 181 -7.38 -17.10 5.71
#